data_2872ebc655392315f90633f112e6a040
#
_entry.id   2872ebc655392315f90633f112e6a040
#
_cell.length_a   1.000
_cell.length_b   1.000
_cell.length_c   1.000
_cell.angle_alpha   90.00
_cell.angle_beta   90.00
_cell.angle_gamma   90.00
#
_symmetry.space_group_name_H-M   'P 1'
#
loop_
_entity.id
_entity.type
_entity.pdbx_description
1 polymer ?
#
loop_
_entity_poly.entity_id
_entity_poly.type
_entity_poly.pdbx_seq_one_letter_code
_entity_poly.pdbx_strand_id
1 'polypeptide(L)'
;MIALEEKITTLPTLFVEKRDGRRVVFDVDKIDKALHKAADKVMDVTPLVEKRLNALTERIVTEIHSRFPQGVKIYEIQNIVEHELLEAKEYALAEEYI
;
A
#
# COMPACT_ATOMS: atom_id res chain seq x y z
N MET A 1 -6.99 17.22 -11.35
CA MET A 1 -6.78 15.91 -10.72
C MET A 1 -5.93 16.08 -9.47
N ILE A 2 -6.36 15.52 -8.37
CA ILE A 2 -5.62 15.61 -7.11
C ILE A 2 -4.43 14.65 -7.18
N ALA A 3 -3.23 15.14 -6.84
CA ALA A 3 -2.06 14.29 -6.77
C ALA A 3 -2.19 13.28 -5.62
N LEU A 4 -1.57 12.11 -5.77
CA LEU A 4 -1.58 11.07 -4.75
C LEU A 4 -1.13 11.60 -3.40
N GLU A 5 -0.05 12.39 -3.38
CA GLU A 5 0.50 12.97 -2.16
C GLU A 5 -0.48 13.88 -1.45
N GLU A 6 -1.20 14.72 -2.19
CA GLU A 6 -2.18 15.63 -1.61
C GLU A 6 -3.32 14.87 -0.94
N LYS A 7 -3.79 13.81 -1.57
CA LYS A 7 -4.89 13.01 -1.03
C LYS A 7 -4.47 12.27 0.23
N ILE A 8 -3.26 11.71 0.24
CA ILE A 8 -2.74 10.94 1.37
C ILE A 8 -2.41 11.85 2.55
N THR A 9 -1.86 13.05 2.31
CA THR A 9 -1.47 13.96 3.38
C THR A 9 -2.67 14.53 4.14
N THR A 10 -3.90 14.43 3.60
CA THR A 10 -5.10 14.84 4.33
C THR A 10 -5.57 13.81 5.35
N LEU A 11 -5.00 12.59 5.33
CA LEU A 11 -5.36 11.55 6.27
C LEU A 11 -4.66 11.77 7.63
N PRO A 12 -5.32 11.37 8.74
CA PRO A 12 -4.69 11.51 10.06
C PRO A 12 -3.48 10.59 10.19
N THR A 13 -2.57 10.97 11.09
CA THR A 13 -1.40 10.16 11.40
C THR A 13 -1.83 8.80 11.95
N LEU A 14 -1.24 7.73 11.41
CA LEU A 14 -1.51 6.37 11.81
C LEU A 14 -0.23 5.73 12.31
N PHE A 15 -0.32 4.93 13.38
CA PHE A 15 0.82 4.19 13.90
C PHE A 15 0.75 2.72 13.51
N VAL A 16 1.92 2.14 13.25
CA VAL A 16 2.06 0.72 12.94
C VAL A 16 2.75 0.02 14.10
N GLU A 17 2.16 -1.06 14.58
CA GLU A 17 2.79 -1.92 15.57
C GLU A 17 3.58 -3.01 14.86
N LYS A 18 4.88 -3.02 15.08
CA LYS A 18 5.78 -4.03 14.52
C LYS A 18 5.74 -5.32 15.34
N ARG A 19 6.36 -6.37 14.80
CA ARG A 19 6.35 -7.70 15.43
C ARG A 19 6.94 -7.72 16.84
N ASP A 20 7.91 -6.83 17.10
CA ASP A 20 8.55 -6.72 18.41
C ASP A 20 7.80 -5.79 19.36
N GLY A 21 6.63 -5.32 18.97
CA GLY A 21 5.79 -4.44 19.78
C GLY A 21 6.08 -2.95 19.62
N ARG A 22 7.12 -2.57 18.88
CA ARG A 22 7.42 -1.16 18.66
C ARG A 22 6.35 -0.51 17.79
N ARG A 23 6.07 0.75 18.10
CA ARG A 23 5.13 1.55 17.32
C ARG A 23 5.90 2.58 16.51
N VAL A 24 5.64 2.64 15.23
CA VAL A 24 6.25 3.59 14.30
C VAL A 24 5.15 4.27 13.49
N VAL A 25 5.46 5.45 12.96
CA VAL A 25 4.51 6.15 12.08
C VAL A 25 4.38 5.37 10.78
N PHE A 26 3.14 5.23 10.32
CA PHE A 26 2.85 4.59 9.04
C PHE A 26 3.47 5.40 7.90
N ASP A 27 4.26 4.73 7.07
CA ASP A 27 4.98 5.34 5.96
C ASP A 27 4.41 4.81 4.64
N VAL A 28 3.64 5.65 3.95
CA VAL A 28 3.02 5.31 2.67
C VAL A 28 4.07 4.96 1.61
N ASP A 29 5.22 5.62 1.65
CA ASP A 29 6.30 5.36 0.69
C ASP A 29 6.76 3.90 0.71
N LYS A 30 6.72 3.25 1.86
CA LYS A 30 7.13 1.85 1.95
C LYS A 30 6.21 0.94 1.14
N ILE A 31 4.91 1.23 1.13
CA ILE A 31 3.96 0.46 0.31
C ILE A 31 4.21 0.75 -1.16
N ASP A 32 4.32 2.02 -1.52
CA ASP A 32 4.55 2.43 -2.90
C ASP A 32 5.82 1.80 -3.47
N LYS A 33 6.93 1.87 -2.72
CA LYS A 33 8.20 1.28 -3.13
C LYS A 33 8.12 -0.24 -3.24
N ALA A 34 7.42 -0.89 -2.32
CA ALA A 34 7.26 -2.34 -2.37
C ALA A 34 6.47 -2.78 -3.60
N LEU A 35 5.42 -2.05 -3.96
CA LEU A 35 4.64 -2.33 -5.17
C LEU A 35 5.46 -2.09 -6.43
N HIS A 36 6.22 -1.02 -6.49
CA HIS A 36 7.11 -0.74 -7.64
C HIS A 36 8.19 -1.81 -7.78
N LYS A 37 8.78 -2.23 -6.68
CA LYS A 37 9.80 -3.27 -6.69
C LYS A 37 9.25 -4.60 -7.19
N ALA A 38 8.04 -4.95 -6.75
CA ALA A 38 7.39 -6.17 -7.24
C ALA A 38 7.05 -6.06 -8.73
N ALA A 39 6.54 -4.90 -9.15
CA ALA A 39 6.18 -4.66 -10.55
C ALA A 39 7.40 -4.74 -11.48
N ASP A 40 8.55 -4.21 -11.06
CA ASP A 40 9.79 -4.27 -11.84
C ASP A 40 10.21 -5.70 -12.17
N LYS A 41 9.84 -6.65 -11.31
CA LYS A 41 10.20 -8.06 -11.51
C LYS A 41 9.28 -8.80 -12.46
N VAL A 42 8.02 -8.37 -12.58
CA VAL A 42 6.99 -9.14 -13.28
C VAL A 42 6.41 -8.45 -14.52
N MET A 43 6.73 -7.17 -14.72
CA MET A 43 6.18 -6.41 -15.84
C MET A 43 7.07 -5.21 -16.19
N ASP A 44 6.85 -4.64 -17.38
CA ASP A 44 7.49 -3.38 -17.76
C ASP A 44 6.72 -2.23 -17.10
N VAL A 45 7.43 -1.40 -16.33
CA VAL A 45 6.79 -0.29 -15.63
C VAL A 45 6.71 0.92 -16.56
N THR A 46 5.63 0.99 -17.31
CA THR A 46 5.30 2.11 -18.19
C THR A 46 4.60 3.22 -17.40
N PRO A 47 4.44 4.43 -17.95
CA PRO A 47 3.64 5.46 -17.29
C PRO A 47 2.21 5.02 -16.94
N LEU A 48 1.63 4.17 -17.77
CA LEU A 48 0.29 3.62 -17.51
C LEU A 48 0.31 2.68 -16.31
N VAL A 49 1.33 1.83 -16.21
CA VAL A 49 1.50 0.93 -15.07
C VAL A 49 1.75 1.74 -13.80
N GLU A 50 2.56 2.79 -13.86
CA GLU A 50 2.78 3.68 -12.71
C GLU A 50 1.47 4.27 -12.19
N LYS A 51 0.60 4.69 -13.08
CA LYS A 51 -0.73 5.20 -12.71
C LYS A 51 -1.53 4.14 -11.96
N ARG A 52 -1.48 2.90 -12.43
CA ARG A 52 -2.16 1.77 -11.77
C ARG A 52 -1.59 1.53 -10.37
N LEU A 53 -0.26 1.55 -10.24
CA LEU A 53 0.40 1.35 -8.95
C LEU A 53 0.04 2.46 -7.96
N ASN A 54 0.00 3.70 -8.42
CA ASN A 54 -0.40 4.83 -7.59
C ASN A 54 -1.85 4.69 -7.12
N ALA A 55 -2.75 4.28 -8.01
CA ALA A 55 -4.15 4.05 -7.66
C ALA A 55 -4.30 2.92 -6.64
N LEU A 56 -3.52 1.84 -6.80
CA LEU A 56 -3.51 0.73 -5.84
C LEU A 56 -3.01 1.18 -4.46
N THR A 57 -1.91 1.93 -4.44
CA THR A 57 -1.36 2.48 -3.20
C THR A 57 -2.41 3.32 -2.48
N GLU A 58 -3.09 4.20 -3.20
CA GLU A 58 -4.14 5.05 -2.65
C GLU A 58 -5.28 4.22 -2.04
N ARG A 59 -5.75 3.21 -2.74
CA ARG A 59 -6.81 2.32 -2.25
C ARG A 59 -6.37 1.58 -1.00
N ILE A 60 -5.16 1.05 -1.00
CA ILE A 60 -4.59 0.33 0.15
C ILE A 60 -4.53 1.24 1.37
N VAL A 61 -3.98 2.43 1.20
CA VAL A 61 -3.82 3.39 2.29
C VAL A 61 -5.19 3.82 2.85
N THR A 62 -6.13 4.10 1.98
CA THR A 62 -7.49 4.48 2.37
C THR A 62 -8.15 3.36 3.18
N GLU A 63 -7.99 2.12 2.71
CA GLU A 63 -8.56 0.95 3.39
C GLU A 63 -7.94 0.75 4.78
N ILE A 64 -6.62 0.91 4.89
CA ILE A 64 -5.93 0.80 6.18
C ILE A 64 -6.46 1.82 7.17
N HIS A 65 -6.55 3.08 6.76
CA HIS A 65 -7.05 4.14 7.64
C HIS A 65 -8.51 3.94 8.03
N SER A 66 -9.32 3.44 7.10
CA SER A 66 -10.73 3.19 7.34
C SER A 66 -10.94 2.06 8.35
N ARG A 67 -10.18 0.98 8.22
CA ARG A 67 -10.35 -0.21 9.05
C ARG A 67 -9.61 -0.14 10.38
N PHE A 68 -8.51 0.60 10.44
CA PHE A 68 -7.64 0.63 11.61
C PHE A 68 -7.31 2.07 12.04
N PRO A 69 -8.32 2.90 12.35
CA PRO A 69 -8.06 4.31 12.67
C PRO A 69 -7.27 4.52 13.97
N GLN A 70 -7.24 3.52 14.85
CA GLN A 70 -6.54 3.60 16.13
C GLN A 70 -5.12 3.04 16.08
N GLY A 71 -4.75 2.42 14.97
CA GLY A 71 -3.45 1.78 14.81
C GLY A 71 -3.59 0.45 14.12
N VAL A 72 -2.55 0.03 13.42
CA VAL A 72 -2.58 -1.18 12.60
C VAL A 72 -1.33 -2.01 12.88
N LYS A 73 -1.49 -3.33 12.88
CA LYS A 73 -0.35 -4.26 13.01
C LYS A 73 0.22 -4.54 11.64
N ILE A 74 1.53 -4.83 11.59
CA ILE A 74 2.23 -5.05 10.32
C ILE A 74 1.59 -6.18 9.49
N TYR A 75 1.15 -7.27 10.12
CA TYR A 75 0.52 -8.36 9.37
C TYR A 75 -0.85 -7.97 8.82
N GLU A 76 -1.54 -7.05 9.47
CA GLU A 76 -2.82 -6.54 8.97
C GLU A 76 -2.62 -5.70 7.71
N ILE A 77 -1.54 -4.92 7.65
CA ILE A 77 -1.17 -4.18 6.44
C ILE A 77 -0.91 -5.17 5.30
N GLN A 78 -0.13 -6.21 5.57
CA GLN A 78 0.20 -7.23 4.55
C GLN A 78 -1.06 -7.90 4.01
N ASN A 79 -2.01 -8.20 4.88
CA ASN A 79 -3.28 -8.81 4.48
C ASN A 79 -4.10 -7.87 3.59
N ILE A 80 -4.14 -6.59 3.93
CA ILE A 80 -4.88 -5.60 3.13
C ILE A 80 -4.23 -5.44 1.76
N VAL A 81 -2.90 -5.32 1.70
CA VAL A 81 -2.19 -5.19 0.43
C VAL A 81 -2.49 -6.38 -0.47
N GLU A 82 -2.35 -7.59 0.07
CA GLU A 82 -2.62 -8.81 -0.67
C GLU A 82 -4.06 -8.86 -1.18
N HIS A 83 -5.01 -8.55 -0.30
CA HIS A 83 -6.43 -8.53 -0.66
C HIS A 83 -6.72 -7.53 -1.79
N GLU A 84 -6.19 -6.32 -1.70
CA GLU A 84 -6.42 -5.29 -2.72
C GLU A 84 -5.80 -5.66 -4.07
N LEU A 85 -4.63 -6.30 -4.06
CA LEU A 85 -4.00 -6.78 -5.29
C LEU A 85 -4.83 -7.88 -5.94
N LEU A 86 -5.35 -8.81 -5.16
CA LEU A 86 -6.21 -9.87 -5.67
C LEU A 86 -7.54 -9.34 -6.19
N GLU A 87 -8.15 -8.38 -5.50
CA GLU A 87 -9.38 -7.74 -5.95
C GLU A 87 -9.19 -7.00 -7.27
N ALA A 88 -8.01 -6.40 -7.47
CA ALA A 88 -7.66 -5.71 -8.71
C ALA A 88 -7.22 -6.69 -9.80
N LYS A 89 -7.21 -7.99 -9.53
CA LYS A 89 -6.75 -9.05 -10.43
C LYS A 89 -5.27 -8.90 -10.83
N GLU A 90 -4.49 -8.30 -9.95
CA GLU A 90 -3.05 -8.14 -10.13
C GLU A 90 -2.32 -9.35 -9.52
N TYR A 91 -2.59 -10.54 -10.07
CA TYR A 91 -2.13 -11.80 -9.50
C TYR A 91 -0.61 -11.96 -9.49
N ALA A 92 0.04 -11.55 -10.57
CA ALA A 92 1.51 -11.63 -10.66
C ALA A 92 2.15 -10.70 -9.62
N LEU A 93 1.58 -9.52 -9.42
CA LEU A 93 2.04 -8.56 -8.42
C LEU A 93 1.84 -9.11 -7.01
N ALA A 94 0.67 -9.69 -6.74
CA ALA A 94 0.36 -10.27 -5.44
C ALA A 94 1.33 -11.39 -5.10
N GLU A 95 1.61 -12.26 -6.06
CA GLU A 95 2.54 -13.38 -5.88
C GLU A 95 3.95 -12.89 -5.57
N GLU A 96 4.41 -11.86 -6.26
CA GLU A 96 5.75 -11.30 -6.04
C GLU A 96 5.85 -10.54 -4.72
N TYR A 97 4.76 -9.88 -4.30
CA TYR A 97 4.73 -9.13 -3.04
C TYR A 97 4.79 -10.03 -1.81
N ILE A 98 4.15 -11.19 -1.89
CA ILE A 98 4.19 -12.19 -0.82
C ILE A 98 5.57 -12.83 -0.77
#